data_da9ee2da78d3b7f98d57de6a9446dd2e
#
_entry.id   da9ee2da78d3b7f98d57de6a9446dd2e
#
_cell.length_a   1.000
_cell.length_b   1.000
_cell.length_c   1.000
_cell.angle_alpha   90.00
_cell.angle_beta   90.00
_cell.angle_gamma   90.00
#
_symmetry.space_group_name_H-M   'P 1'
#
loop_
_entity.id
_entity.type
_entity.pdbx_description
1 polymer ?
#
loop_
_entity_poly.entity_id
_entity_poly.type
_entity_poly.pdbx_seq_one_letter_code
_entity_poly.pdbx_strand_id
1 'polypeptide(L)'
;MQVLTTILYIILFLVFLSILICIHELGHLAAAKAFKVYCLEYSIGMGPAIFKHKGKKAETQFSIRAIPFGGYVSMYGEGVELPEGTVIDESRSLNNIKPWKRAIVLLAGVTMNAVLALLFFFVSNCFPQESLDYLNHVNIAESSIAETAGLSDGGYIKFTDYQYHDDVSEKDYIYYMADNATIFDGDDTVKYATCFNFESLNSYKHLDLADYICFYQLTSEVVEGVTVYKPDFSKYVAPNFTTAEIHLTKRVDGPDGKLIDGDIVTLNITQNEGKVDSFGASIYYIRIQYTFPQIVKNTFVDFGRSSVLLFKAIGQLFTDASAWQNIGGIVAVGFETTAVLQNYGFGVFLFYWGFISVNLAIFNLLPFPGLDGWQLLVLIVETTTRKKIPEKVKNIVSLVGIGLLLLLMGVVVVKDVIKYVFMGVCLL
;
A
#
# COMPACT_ATOMS: atom_id res chain seq x y z
N MET A 1 -9.30 -25.45 12.62
CA MET A 1 -8.23 -25.02 11.72
C MET A 1 -8.16 -23.49 11.62
N GLN A 2 -9.22 -22.78 11.35
CA GLN A 2 -9.21 -21.30 11.19
C GLN A 2 -8.58 -20.52 12.37
N VAL A 3 -8.92 -20.86 13.62
CA VAL A 3 -8.37 -20.16 14.81
C VAL A 3 -6.84 -20.29 14.90
N LEU A 4 -6.29 -21.48 14.63
CA LEU A 4 -4.84 -21.70 14.66
C LEU A 4 -4.13 -20.90 13.56
N THR A 5 -4.72 -20.86 12.39
CA THR A 5 -4.20 -20.07 11.25
C THR A 5 -4.21 -18.59 11.56
N THR A 6 -5.30 -18.06 12.15
CA THR A 6 -5.39 -16.66 12.58
C THR A 6 -4.32 -16.32 13.61
N ILE A 7 -4.12 -17.17 14.61
CA ILE A 7 -3.06 -16.98 15.62
C ILE A 7 -1.67 -16.94 14.97
N LEU A 8 -1.40 -17.84 14.02
CA LEU A 8 -0.13 -17.87 13.29
C LEU A 8 0.12 -16.58 12.51
N TYR A 9 -0.89 -16.03 11.84
CA TYR A 9 -0.77 -14.78 11.11
C TYR A 9 -0.57 -13.56 12.02
N ILE A 10 -1.24 -13.53 13.17
CA ILE A 10 -0.99 -12.49 14.18
C ILE A 10 0.46 -12.56 14.66
N ILE A 11 0.98 -13.75 14.95
CA ILE A 11 2.38 -13.93 15.34
C ILE A 11 3.31 -13.46 14.23
N LEU A 12 3.04 -13.82 12.98
CA LEU A 12 3.84 -13.41 11.82
C LEU A 12 3.85 -11.89 11.66
N PHE A 13 2.68 -11.23 11.77
CA PHE A 13 2.57 -9.78 11.77
C PHE A 13 3.45 -9.14 12.87
N LEU A 14 3.36 -9.63 14.10
CA LEU A 14 4.14 -9.12 15.22
C LEU A 14 5.64 -9.31 15.01
N VAL A 15 6.06 -10.43 14.41
CA VAL A 15 7.47 -10.70 14.08
C VAL A 15 7.98 -9.69 13.04
N PHE A 16 7.26 -9.49 11.94
CA PHE A 16 7.69 -8.54 10.91
C PHE A 16 7.70 -7.09 11.42
N LEU A 17 6.68 -6.70 12.20
CA LEU A 17 6.66 -5.38 12.83
C LEU A 17 7.86 -5.19 13.77
N SER A 18 8.18 -6.21 14.58
CA SER A 18 9.35 -6.18 15.45
C SER A 18 10.66 -6.06 14.65
N ILE A 19 10.77 -6.73 13.49
CA ILE A 19 11.93 -6.60 12.60
C ILE A 19 12.09 -5.17 12.10
N LEU A 20 11.00 -4.53 11.65
CA LEU A 20 11.02 -3.14 11.18
C LEU A 20 11.58 -2.20 12.26
N ILE A 21 11.05 -2.33 13.48
CA ILE A 21 11.42 -1.47 14.60
C ILE A 21 12.87 -1.77 15.04
N CYS A 22 13.24 -3.05 15.17
CA CYS A 22 14.59 -3.42 15.56
C CYS A 22 15.64 -2.91 14.58
N ILE A 23 15.38 -2.98 13.28
CA ILE A 23 16.33 -2.50 12.26
C ILE A 23 16.43 -0.97 12.29
N HIS A 24 15.31 -0.28 12.52
CA HIS A 24 15.30 1.16 12.74
C HIS A 24 16.23 1.54 13.92
N GLU A 25 16.00 0.96 15.08
CA GLU A 25 16.80 1.21 16.29
C GLU A 25 18.27 0.78 16.11
N LEU A 26 18.51 -0.29 15.35
CA LEU A 26 19.86 -0.73 15.03
C LEU A 26 20.61 0.32 14.20
N GLY A 27 19.91 1.05 13.34
CA GLY A 27 20.48 2.19 12.60
C GLY A 27 21.05 3.25 13.55
N HIS A 28 20.25 3.68 14.53
CA HIS A 28 20.67 4.64 15.55
C HIS A 28 21.87 4.12 16.33
N LEU A 29 21.79 2.88 16.82
CA LEU A 29 22.88 2.24 17.57
C LEU A 29 24.17 2.18 16.75
N ALA A 30 24.11 1.74 15.49
CA ALA A 30 25.27 1.59 14.63
C ALA A 30 25.97 2.94 14.38
N ALA A 31 25.20 3.98 14.04
CA ALA A 31 25.72 5.32 13.81
C ALA A 31 26.28 5.94 15.10
N ALA A 32 25.58 5.80 16.24
CA ALA A 32 26.03 6.29 17.54
C ALA A 32 27.36 5.64 17.93
N LYS A 33 27.49 4.32 17.79
CA LYS A 33 28.74 3.59 18.05
C LYS A 33 29.87 4.01 17.12
N ALA A 34 29.60 4.22 15.82
CA ALA A 34 30.60 4.69 14.86
C ALA A 34 31.19 6.06 15.26
N PHE A 35 30.36 6.91 15.89
CA PHE A 35 30.81 8.22 16.41
C PHE A 35 31.22 8.20 17.89
N LYS A 36 31.36 7.00 18.49
CA LYS A 36 31.79 6.77 19.87
C LYS A 36 30.83 7.34 20.93
N VAL A 37 29.57 7.53 20.60
CA VAL A 37 28.54 7.88 21.56
C VAL A 37 28.32 6.68 22.49
N TYR A 38 28.19 6.95 23.78
CA TYR A 38 27.91 5.89 24.74
C TYR A 38 26.45 5.47 24.68
N CYS A 39 26.20 4.19 24.36
CA CYS A 39 24.87 3.60 24.28
C CYS A 39 24.68 2.66 25.49
N LEU A 40 23.73 2.98 26.35
CA LEU A 40 23.45 2.22 27.57
C LEU A 40 22.70 0.91 27.28
N GLU A 41 21.61 1.01 26.52
CA GLU A 41 20.73 -0.10 26.26
C GLU A 41 20.22 -0.09 24.81
N TYR A 42 20.12 -1.25 24.22
CA TYR A 42 19.35 -1.53 23.00
C TYR A 42 18.23 -2.47 23.39
N SER A 43 16.99 -2.04 23.21
CA SER A 43 15.82 -2.78 23.63
C SER A 43 14.92 -3.16 22.46
N ILE A 44 14.53 -4.42 22.40
CA ILE A 44 13.47 -4.95 21.56
C ILE A 44 12.21 -5.00 22.40
N GLY A 45 11.19 -4.24 22.02
CA GLY A 45 9.95 -4.11 22.79
C GLY A 45 10.01 -3.04 23.85
N MET A 46 8.90 -2.88 24.55
CA MET A 46 8.67 -1.93 25.66
C MET A 46 8.17 -2.64 26.93
N GLY A 47 8.09 -1.89 28.04
CA GLY A 47 7.60 -2.40 29.32
C GLY A 47 8.67 -3.15 30.14
N PRO A 48 8.29 -4.08 31.03
CA PRO A 48 9.21 -4.82 31.86
C PRO A 48 10.11 -5.74 31.04
N ALA A 49 11.39 -5.81 31.36
CA ALA A 49 12.32 -6.66 30.65
C ALA A 49 12.14 -8.13 31.04
N ILE A 50 11.94 -8.97 30.04
CA ILE A 50 11.88 -10.44 30.17
C ILE A 50 13.31 -11.01 30.17
N PHE A 51 14.16 -10.47 29.29
CA PHE A 51 15.53 -10.91 29.14
C PHE A 51 16.47 -9.73 29.05
N LYS A 52 17.59 -9.79 29.76
CA LYS A 52 18.69 -8.82 29.70
C LYS A 52 20.01 -9.52 29.55
N HIS A 53 20.82 -9.07 28.64
CA HIS A 53 22.18 -9.57 28.45
C HIS A 53 23.16 -8.42 28.28
N LYS A 54 24.21 -8.43 29.07
CA LYS A 54 25.34 -7.52 28.94
C LYS A 54 26.65 -8.34 28.95
N GLY A 55 27.35 -8.32 27.84
CA GLY A 55 28.65 -8.99 27.78
C GLY A 55 29.65 -8.37 28.78
N LYS A 56 30.58 -9.16 29.33
CA LYS A 56 31.54 -8.73 30.38
C LYS A 56 32.36 -7.48 30.00
N LYS A 57 32.57 -7.24 28.70
CA LYS A 57 33.30 -6.07 28.18
C LYS A 57 32.40 -5.14 27.33
N ALA A 58 31.10 -5.43 27.24
CA ALA A 58 30.18 -4.67 26.42
C ALA A 58 29.71 -3.42 27.17
N GLU A 59 29.67 -2.29 26.49
CA GLU A 59 29.10 -1.05 27.03
C GLU A 59 27.57 -1.10 27.02
N THR A 60 26.98 -1.66 25.95
CA THR A 60 25.56 -1.68 25.70
C THR A 60 24.93 -2.96 26.23
N GLN A 61 23.85 -2.82 26.96
CA GLN A 61 22.99 -3.91 27.41
C GLN A 61 21.96 -4.21 26.31
N PHE A 62 21.78 -5.44 25.96
CA PHE A 62 20.68 -5.90 25.09
C PHE A 62 19.54 -6.39 25.95
N SER A 63 18.32 -5.98 25.64
CA SER A 63 17.14 -6.44 26.38
C SER A 63 15.98 -6.79 25.44
N ILE A 64 15.17 -7.76 25.87
CA ILE A 64 13.89 -8.11 25.26
C ILE A 64 12.83 -7.83 26.32
N ARG A 65 11.79 -7.11 25.92
CA ARG A 65 10.74 -6.66 26.82
C ARG A 65 9.39 -7.26 26.50
N ALA A 66 8.47 -7.20 27.47
CA ALA A 66 7.21 -7.96 27.45
C ALA A 66 6.25 -7.50 26.35
N ILE A 67 6.29 -6.23 25.97
CA ILE A 67 5.39 -5.67 24.96
C ILE A 67 6.15 -5.64 23.63
N PRO A 68 5.81 -6.47 22.63
CA PRO A 68 6.55 -6.58 21.38
C PRO A 68 6.32 -5.42 20.40
N PHE A 69 5.73 -4.34 20.88
CA PHE A 69 5.55 -3.11 20.12
C PHE A 69 6.58 -2.08 20.52
N GLY A 70 7.36 -1.61 19.54
CA GLY A 70 8.39 -0.62 19.79
C GLY A 70 9.77 -1.21 20.07
N GLY A 71 10.69 -0.35 20.34
CA GLY A 71 12.07 -0.56 20.72
C GLY A 71 12.69 0.77 21.05
N TYR A 72 13.89 0.78 21.55
CA TYR A 72 14.65 2.01 21.75
C TYR A 72 16.15 1.76 21.91
N VAL A 73 16.92 2.77 21.58
CA VAL A 73 18.32 2.86 21.93
C VAL A 73 18.47 3.97 22.96
N SER A 74 18.95 3.61 24.15
CA SER A 74 19.25 4.59 25.19
C SER A 74 20.67 5.12 24.99
N MET A 75 20.77 6.39 24.62
CA MET A 75 22.05 7.07 24.38
C MET A 75 22.32 8.11 25.45
N TYR A 76 23.61 8.21 25.83
CA TYR A 76 24.04 9.24 26.78
C TYR A 76 23.84 10.64 26.18
N GLY A 77 23.12 11.49 26.91
CA GLY A 77 22.77 12.84 26.49
C GLY A 77 21.31 13.02 26.00
N GLU A 78 20.52 11.96 25.99
CA GLU A 78 19.08 12.03 25.66
C GLU A 78 18.18 12.06 26.90
N GLY A 79 18.63 12.67 27.98
CA GLY A 79 17.85 12.74 29.22
C GLY A 79 17.87 11.45 30.05
N VAL A 80 18.74 10.52 29.71
CA VAL A 80 18.91 9.26 30.42
C VAL A 80 19.92 9.46 31.55
N GLU A 81 19.51 9.13 32.78
CA GLU A 81 20.43 9.11 33.93
C GLU A 81 21.39 7.93 33.84
N LEU A 82 22.66 8.22 34.08
CA LEU A 82 23.68 7.18 34.14
C LEU A 82 23.49 6.34 35.42
N PRO A 83 23.78 5.02 35.37
CA PRO A 83 23.81 4.21 36.59
C PRO A 83 24.79 4.80 37.62
N GLU A 84 24.41 4.75 38.87
CA GLU A 84 25.24 5.27 39.99
C GLU A 84 26.66 4.72 39.94
N GLY A 85 27.65 5.61 40.07
CA GLY A 85 29.07 5.26 40.03
C GLY A 85 29.66 5.13 38.64
N THR A 86 28.90 5.35 37.54
CA THR A 86 29.40 5.30 36.18
C THR A 86 29.91 6.68 35.77
N VAL A 87 31.21 6.85 35.64
CA VAL A 87 31.84 8.08 35.13
C VAL A 87 32.14 7.89 33.64
N ILE A 88 31.45 8.66 32.80
CA ILE A 88 31.61 8.63 31.34
C ILE A 88 32.10 10.01 30.90
N ASP A 89 33.07 10.02 29.97
CA ASP A 89 33.57 11.26 29.38
C ASP A 89 32.39 11.96 28.65
N GLU A 90 32.17 13.24 28.97
CA GLU A 90 31.13 14.06 28.38
C GLU A 90 31.27 14.20 26.84
N SER A 91 32.45 14.00 26.28
CA SER A 91 32.68 13.97 24.84
C SER A 91 31.94 12.82 24.16
N ARG A 92 31.50 11.81 24.91
CA ARG A 92 30.73 10.67 24.45
C ARG A 92 29.21 10.86 24.55
N SER A 93 28.75 12.04 24.93
CA SER A 93 27.34 12.42 24.93
C SER A 93 26.88 12.79 23.51
N LEU A 94 25.69 12.35 23.12
CA LEU A 94 25.07 12.71 21.83
C LEU A 94 24.93 14.24 21.68
N ASN A 95 24.74 14.96 22.78
CA ASN A 95 24.59 16.41 22.76
C ASN A 95 25.93 17.16 22.59
N ASN A 96 27.07 16.48 22.79
CA ASN A 96 28.40 17.08 22.75
C ASN A 96 29.19 16.71 21.47
N ILE A 97 28.70 15.77 20.66
CA ILE A 97 29.30 15.49 19.35
C ILE A 97 28.97 16.60 18.33
N LYS A 98 29.78 16.71 17.27
CA LYS A 98 29.56 17.71 16.21
C LYS A 98 28.14 17.60 15.62
N PRO A 99 27.46 18.72 15.30
CA PRO A 99 26.06 18.71 14.81
C PRO A 99 25.81 17.77 13.62
N TRP A 100 26.71 17.73 12.64
CA TRP A 100 26.56 16.83 11.49
C TRP A 100 26.63 15.35 11.87
N LYS A 101 27.39 14.97 12.90
CA LYS A 101 27.44 13.60 13.41
C LYS A 101 26.11 13.24 14.09
N ARG A 102 25.58 14.19 14.88
CA ARG A 102 24.27 14.04 15.53
C ARG A 102 23.16 13.90 14.48
N ALA A 103 23.21 14.70 13.40
CA ALA A 103 22.26 14.56 12.30
C ALA A 103 22.31 13.16 11.66
N ILE A 104 23.50 12.60 11.43
CA ILE A 104 23.64 11.23 10.90
C ILE A 104 23.06 10.20 11.86
N VAL A 105 23.30 10.33 13.18
CA VAL A 105 22.71 9.40 14.16
C VAL A 105 21.18 9.45 14.10
N LEU A 106 20.58 10.65 14.06
CA LEU A 106 19.14 10.82 13.99
C LEU A 106 18.53 10.31 12.66
N LEU A 107 19.24 10.45 11.55
CA LEU A 107 18.78 9.96 10.25
C LEU A 107 19.04 8.47 10.04
N ALA A 108 19.88 7.84 10.87
CA ALA A 108 20.28 6.46 10.65
C ALA A 108 19.13 5.46 10.77
N GLY A 109 18.17 5.68 11.69
CA GLY A 109 16.98 4.86 11.81
C GLY A 109 16.11 4.92 10.57
N VAL A 110 15.82 6.13 10.09
CA VAL A 110 15.07 6.38 8.85
C VAL A 110 15.77 5.73 7.64
N THR A 111 17.11 5.89 7.55
CA THR A 111 17.90 5.30 6.47
C THR A 111 17.84 3.78 6.49
N MET A 112 17.90 3.16 7.66
CA MET A 112 17.80 1.69 7.78
C MET A 112 16.43 1.16 7.37
N ASN A 113 15.35 1.87 7.69
CA ASN A 113 14.03 1.51 7.19
C ASN A 113 13.91 1.66 5.67
N ALA A 114 14.49 2.72 5.10
CA ALA A 114 14.54 2.87 3.64
C ALA A 114 15.33 1.72 2.96
N VAL A 115 16.47 1.33 3.53
CA VAL A 115 17.25 0.18 3.04
C VAL A 115 16.46 -1.12 3.18
N LEU A 116 15.76 -1.31 4.29
CA LEU A 116 14.92 -2.50 4.50
C LEU A 116 13.73 -2.55 3.54
N ALA A 117 13.11 -1.41 3.24
CA ALA A 117 12.07 -1.32 2.23
C ALA A 117 12.59 -1.74 0.84
N LEU A 118 13.76 -1.23 0.44
CA LEU A 118 14.41 -1.65 -0.81
C LEU A 118 14.71 -3.15 -0.82
N LEU A 119 15.13 -3.73 0.30
CA LEU A 119 15.35 -5.17 0.41
C LEU A 119 14.03 -5.95 0.24
N PHE A 120 12.95 -5.52 0.88
CA PHE A 120 11.66 -6.17 0.74
C PHE A 120 11.11 -6.08 -0.69
N PHE A 121 11.19 -4.91 -1.34
CA PHE A 121 10.80 -4.76 -2.75
C PHE A 121 11.66 -5.61 -3.67
N PHE A 122 12.98 -5.65 -3.42
CA PHE A 122 13.90 -6.48 -4.21
C PHE A 122 13.50 -7.96 -4.12
N VAL A 123 13.33 -8.48 -2.89
CA VAL A 123 12.95 -9.87 -2.69
C VAL A 123 11.55 -10.15 -3.24
N SER A 124 10.58 -9.22 -3.06
CA SER A 124 9.26 -9.32 -3.65
C SER A 124 9.32 -9.46 -5.17
N ASN A 125 10.13 -8.65 -5.84
CA ASN A 125 10.30 -8.68 -7.30
C ASN A 125 11.06 -9.93 -7.80
N CYS A 126 11.68 -10.72 -6.91
CA CYS A 126 12.23 -12.04 -7.25
C CYS A 126 11.14 -13.12 -7.38
N PHE A 127 9.96 -12.92 -6.80
CA PHE A 127 8.83 -13.82 -6.98
C PHE A 127 8.13 -13.52 -8.31
N PRO A 128 7.50 -14.54 -8.91
CA PRO A 128 6.63 -14.28 -10.07
C PRO A 128 5.55 -13.29 -9.69
N GLN A 129 5.44 -12.22 -10.47
CA GLN A 129 4.39 -11.23 -10.31
C GLN A 129 3.19 -11.65 -11.14
N GLU A 130 2.02 -11.68 -10.55
CA GLU A 130 0.79 -11.81 -11.30
C GLU A 130 0.42 -10.44 -11.85
N SER A 131 0.40 -10.32 -13.15
CA SER A 131 -0.06 -9.13 -13.86
C SER A 131 -1.31 -9.48 -14.62
N LEU A 132 -2.29 -8.59 -14.55
CA LEU A 132 -3.37 -8.61 -15.52
C LEU A 132 -2.74 -8.40 -16.89
N ASP A 133 -3.01 -9.30 -17.81
CA ASP A 133 -2.69 -9.05 -19.20
C ASP A 133 -3.69 -8.03 -19.75
N TYR A 134 -3.42 -6.74 -19.53
CA TYR A 134 -4.21 -5.64 -20.08
C TYR A 134 -4.26 -5.64 -21.63
N LEU A 135 -3.52 -6.54 -22.27
CA LEU A 135 -3.61 -6.81 -23.69
C LEU A 135 -4.80 -7.71 -24.05
N ASN A 136 -5.79 -7.81 -23.13
CA ASN A 136 -7.09 -8.34 -23.48
C ASN A 136 -7.16 -9.86 -23.62
N HIS A 137 -6.23 -10.55 -22.97
CA HIS A 137 -6.17 -12.00 -22.93
C HIS A 137 -7.23 -12.54 -21.97
N VAL A 138 -8.07 -13.47 -22.42
CA VAL A 138 -9.21 -13.97 -21.66
C VAL A 138 -9.17 -15.48 -21.47
N ASN A 139 -9.58 -15.91 -20.26
CA ASN A 139 -9.94 -17.29 -19.98
C ASN A 139 -11.42 -17.47 -20.24
N ILE A 140 -11.78 -18.50 -21.00
CA ILE A 140 -13.16 -18.82 -21.34
C ILE A 140 -13.54 -20.16 -20.71
N ALA A 141 -14.61 -20.16 -19.95
CA ALA A 141 -15.14 -21.37 -19.35
C ALA A 141 -15.84 -22.24 -20.42
N GLU A 142 -15.68 -23.55 -20.31
CA GLU A 142 -16.34 -24.51 -21.20
C GLU A 142 -17.87 -24.38 -21.11
N SER A 143 -18.54 -24.48 -22.24
CA SER A 143 -20.00 -24.37 -22.39
C SER A 143 -20.60 -23.04 -21.92
N SER A 144 -19.80 -21.98 -21.87
CA SER A 144 -20.22 -20.64 -21.49
C SER A 144 -20.87 -19.87 -22.64
N ILE A 145 -21.51 -18.73 -22.30
CA ILE A 145 -22.04 -17.77 -23.29
C ILE A 145 -20.91 -17.26 -24.17
N ALA A 146 -19.76 -16.95 -23.56
CA ALA A 146 -18.58 -16.45 -24.29
C ALA A 146 -18.02 -17.47 -25.29
N GLU A 147 -17.94 -18.75 -24.92
CA GLU A 147 -17.50 -19.81 -25.83
C GLU A 147 -18.51 -20.02 -26.97
N THR A 148 -19.80 -20.07 -26.62
CA THR A 148 -20.89 -20.25 -27.62
C THR A 148 -20.91 -19.09 -28.62
N ALA A 149 -20.59 -17.87 -28.19
CA ALA A 149 -20.45 -16.70 -29.05
C ALA A 149 -19.19 -16.75 -29.94
N GLY A 150 -18.28 -17.69 -29.70
CA GLY A 150 -17.08 -17.90 -30.50
C GLY A 150 -15.81 -17.26 -29.94
N LEU A 151 -15.79 -16.88 -28.66
CA LEU A 151 -14.53 -16.61 -27.96
C LEU A 151 -13.85 -17.93 -27.62
N SER A 152 -12.53 -17.95 -27.64
CA SER A 152 -11.72 -19.12 -27.31
C SER A 152 -10.86 -18.85 -26.11
N ASP A 153 -10.65 -19.87 -25.29
CA ASP A 153 -9.74 -19.78 -24.14
C ASP A 153 -8.33 -19.40 -24.62
N GLY A 154 -7.70 -18.46 -23.91
CA GLY A 154 -6.43 -17.90 -24.29
C GLY A 154 -6.51 -16.92 -25.49
N GLY A 155 -7.71 -16.58 -25.96
CA GLY A 155 -7.90 -15.58 -27.01
C GLY A 155 -7.79 -14.14 -26.50
N TYR A 156 -7.84 -13.19 -27.44
CA TYR A 156 -7.75 -11.75 -27.12
C TYR A 156 -9.01 -11.02 -27.53
N ILE A 157 -9.45 -10.09 -26.67
CA ILE A 157 -10.50 -9.12 -26.99
C ILE A 157 -9.93 -7.69 -26.89
N LYS A 158 -10.51 -6.77 -27.64
CA LYS A 158 -10.08 -5.38 -27.67
C LYS A 158 -10.74 -4.60 -26.53
N PHE A 159 -9.92 -3.99 -25.70
CA PHE A 159 -10.33 -2.95 -24.77
C PHE A 159 -9.62 -1.65 -25.12
N THR A 160 -10.33 -0.54 -24.97
CA THR A 160 -9.75 0.80 -25.12
C THR A 160 -9.74 1.47 -23.76
N ASP A 161 -8.56 1.90 -23.34
CA ASP A 161 -8.41 2.62 -22.07
C ASP A 161 -9.12 3.98 -22.14
N TYR A 162 -9.92 4.28 -21.15
CA TYR A 162 -10.52 5.59 -20.99
C TYR A 162 -10.31 6.07 -19.57
N GLN A 163 -9.61 7.19 -19.41
CA GLN A 163 -9.43 7.84 -18.12
C GLN A 163 -10.54 8.87 -17.91
N TYR A 164 -11.21 8.75 -16.77
CA TYR A 164 -12.21 9.69 -16.32
C TYR A 164 -11.73 10.38 -15.05
N HIS A 165 -11.71 11.72 -15.07
CA HIS A 165 -11.43 12.54 -13.89
C HIS A 165 -12.76 12.98 -13.30
N ASP A 166 -13.02 12.61 -12.05
CA ASP A 166 -14.13 13.13 -11.29
C ASP A 166 -13.66 14.37 -10.52
N ASP A 167 -13.99 15.53 -11.02
CA ASP A 167 -13.61 16.83 -10.44
C ASP A 167 -14.09 17.01 -8.99
N VAL A 168 -15.08 16.22 -8.55
CA VAL A 168 -15.64 16.29 -7.18
C VAL A 168 -14.81 15.48 -6.19
N SER A 169 -14.18 14.39 -6.62
CA SER A 169 -13.49 13.45 -5.73
C SER A 169 -11.98 13.36 -5.98
N GLU A 170 -11.43 14.04 -7.00
CA GLU A 170 -10.05 13.89 -7.47
C GLU A 170 -9.65 12.42 -7.71
N LYS A 171 -10.63 11.54 -7.95
CA LYS A 171 -10.39 10.14 -8.25
C LYS A 171 -10.31 9.94 -9.74
N ASP A 172 -9.19 9.42 -10.18
CA ASP A 172 -9.01 8.95 -11.56
C ASP A 172 -9.61 7.54 -11.67
N TYR A 173 -10.64 7.39 -12.49
CA TYR A 173 -11.19 6.09 -12.84
C TYR A 173 -10.67 5.67 -14.21
N ILE A 174 -10.19 4.44 -14.32
CA ILE A 174 -9.80 3.85 -15.60
C ILE A 174 -10.90 2.88 -15.99
N TYR A 175 -11.59 3.19 -17.09
CA TYR A 175 -12.58 2.32 -17.68
C TYR A 175 -12.02 1.71 -18.96
N TYR A 176 -12.21 0.42 -19.10
CA TYR A 176 -11.87 -0.29 -20.32
C TYR A 176 -13.14 -0.42 -21.13
N MET A 177 -13.18 0.27 -22.26
CA MET A 177 -14.33 0.23 -23.17
C MET A 177 -14.22 -0.98 -24.07
N ALA A 178 -15.29 -1.78 -24.09
CA ALA A 178 -15.55 -2.70 -25.19
C ALA A 178 -16.32 -1.96 -26.32
N ASP A 179 -16.64 -2.66 -27.38
CA ASP A 179 -17.55 -2.14 -28.39
C ASP A 179 -18.93 -1.88 -27.78
N ASN A 180 -19.79 -1.14 -28.49
CA ASN A 180 -21.08 -0.72 -27.97
C ASN A 180 -21.98 -1.91 -27.63
N ALA A 181 -22.76 -1.78 -26.53
CA ALA A 181 -23.88 -2.68 -26.25
C ALA A 181 -25.17 -2.17 -26.87
N THR A 182 -26.00 -3.07 -27.36
CA THR A 182 -27.37 -2.80 -27.74
C THR A 182 -28.30 -3.42 -26.72
N ILE A 183 -29.07 -2.60 -26.02
CA ILE A 183 -30.04 -3.05 -25.02
C ILE A 183 -31.42 -3.07 -25.66
N PHE A 184 -32.13 -4.15 -25.49
CA PHE A 184 -33.51 -4.31 -25.95
C PHE A 184 -34.43 -4.11 -24.76
N ASP A 185 -35.21 -3.02 -24.79
CA ASP A 185 -36.25 -2.73 -23.78
C ASP A 185 -37.61 -2.66 -24.47
N GLY A 186 -38.28 -3.79 -24.49
CA GLY A 186 -39.50 -3.94 -25.29
C GLY A 186 -39.25 -3.80 -26.79
N ASP A 187 -39.95 -2.86 -27.45
CA ASP A 187 -39.79 -2.58 -28.88
C ASP A 187 -38.70 -1.52 -29.17
N ASP A 188 -38.16 -0.89 -28.11
CA ASP A 188 -37.11 0.14 -28.24
C ASP A 188 -35.71 -0.46 -28.19
N THR A 189 -34.88 -0.04 -29.12
CA THR A 189 -33.46 -0.41 -29.18
C THR A 189 -32.60 0.79 -28.81
N VAL A 190 -31.88 0.72 -27.70
CA VAL A 190 -31.02 1.80 -27.22
C VAL A 190 -29.57 1.32 -27.16
N LYS A 191 -28.68 2.16 -27.72
CA LYS A 191 -27.22 1.90 -27.67
C LYS A 191 -26.59 2.59 -26.49
N TYR A 192 -25.82 1.83 -25.73
CA TYR A 192 -25.06 2.28 -24.58
C TYR A 192 -23.56 2.01 -24.79
N ALA A 193 -22.73 2.79 -24.11
CA ALA A 193 -21.32 2.44 -23.94
C ALA A 193 -21.22 1.31 -22.92
N THR A 194 -20.53 0.25 -23.30
CA THR A 194 -20.17 -0.83 -22.39
C THR A 194 -18.77 -0.60 -21.86
N CYS A 195 -18.66 -0.44 -20.57
CA CYS A 195 -17.40 -0.24 -19.88
C CYS A 195 -17.18 -1.32 -18.84
N PHE A 196 -15.93 -1.68 -18.60
CA PHE A 196 -15.53 -2.56 -17.52
C PHE A 196 -14.74 -1.76 -16.51
N ASN A 197 -15.20 -1.70 -15.26
CA ASN A 197 -14.50 -1.02 -14.20
C ASN A 197 -13.59 -2.00 -13.48
N PHE A 198 -12.32 -1.97 -13.80
CA PHE A 198 -11.30 -2.83 -13.22
C PHE A 198 -10.56 -2.22 -12.00
N GLU A 199 -11.01 -1.10 -11.47
CA GLU A 199 -10.38 -0.47 -10.30
C GLU A 199 -10.36 -1.39 -9.07
N SER A 200 -11.32 -2.32 -8.98
CA SER A 200 -11.41 -3.33 -7.94
C SER A 200 -10.70 -4.66 -8.26
N LEU A 201 -10.14 -4.83 -9.45
CA LEU A 201 -9.51 -6.10 -9.89
C LEU A 201 -8.33 -6.54 -9.04
N ASN A 202 -7.66 -5.63 -8.34
CA ASN A 202 -6.60 -6.00 -7.40
C ASN A 202 -7.11 -6.84 -6.21
N SER A 203 -8.43 -6.91 -6.02
CA SER A 203 -9.05 -7.60 -4.89
C SER A 203 -9.66 -8.97 -5.24
N TYR A 204 -9.91 -9.25 -6.52
CA TYR A 204 -10.75 -10.39 -6.91
C TYR A 204 -10.13 -11.19 -8.05
N LYS A 205 -9.38 -12.22 -7.70
CA LYS A 205 -8.88 -13.23 -8.66
C LYS A 205 -10.08 -14.05 -9.14
N HIS A 206 -10.21 -14.18 -10.45
CA HIS A 206 -11.17 -15.08 -11.14
C HIS A 206 -12.64 -14.65 -11.17
N LEU A 207 -12.94 -13.35 -11.03
CA LEU A 207 -14.31 -12.91 -11.29
C LEU A 207 -14.60 -12.85 -12.79
N ASP A 208 -15.86 -13.15 -13.12
CA ASP A 208 -16.38 -13.06 -14.47
C ASP A 208 -16.39 -11.59 -14.94
N LEU A 209 -16.18 -11.36 -16.24
CA LEU A 209 -16.29 -10.02 -16.82
C LEU A 209 -17.66 -9.39 -16.59
N ALA A 210 -18.72 -10.21 -16.46
CA ALA A 210 -20.04 -9.74 -16.11
C ALA A 210 -20.11 -9.00 -14.77
N ASP A 211 -19.24 -9.31 -13.81
CA ASP A 211 -19.19 -8.65 -12.50
C ASP A 211 -18.63 -7.22 -12.56
N TYR A 212 -17.97 -6.86 -13.66
CA TYR A 212 -17.33 -5.54 -13.85
C TYR A 212 -18.02 -4.65 -14.87
N ILE A 213 -19.05 -5.18 -15.54
CA ILE A 213 -19.71 -4.47 -16.62
C ILE A 213 -20.52 -3.30 -16.10
N CYS A 214 -20.36 -2.15 -16.73
CA CYS A 214 -21.11 -0.93 -16.46
C CYS A 214 -21.67 -0.40 -17.77
N PHE A 215 -22.86 0.17 -17.71
CA PHE A 215 -23.52 0.78 -18.86
C PHE A 215 -23.65 2.28 -18.64
N TYR A 216 -23.25 3.06 -19.64
CA TYR A 216 -23.36 4.51 -19.62
C TYR A 216 -24.05 5.02 -20.89
N GLN A 217 -24.79 6.12 -20.77
CA GLN A 217 -25.34 6.78 -21.96
C GLN A 217 -24.22 7.25 -22.87
N LEU A 218 -24.47 7.17 -24.20
CA LEU A 218 -23.53 7.69 -25.18
C LEU A 218 -23.80 9.18 -25.43
N THR A 219 -22.75 9.98 -25.37
CA THR A 219 -22.72 11.35 -25.88
C THR A 219 -21.98 11.38 -27.20
N SER A 220 -22.34 12.30 -28.08
CA SER A 220 -21.64 12.48 -29.35
C SER A 220 -20.96 13.83 -29.38
N GLU A 221 -19.74 13.85 -29.87
CA GLU A 221 -18.95 15.05 -30.12
C GLU A 221 -18.44 15.03 -31.57
N VAL A 222 -18.45 16.19 -32.24
CA VAL A 222 -17.92 16.28 -33.60
C VAL A 222 -16.46 16.75 -33.52
N VAL A 223 -15.54 15.83 -33.82
CA VAL A 223 -14.10 16.10 -33.87
C VAL A 223 -13.65 16.02 -35.34
N GLU A 224 -13.11 17.10 -35.88
CA GLU A 224 -12.65 17.19 -37.29
C GLU A 224 -13.68 16.73 -38.34
N GLY A 225 -14.98 17.03 -38.08
CA GLY A 225 -16.07 16.63 -38.98
C GLY A 225 -16.55 15.20 -38.86
N VAL A 226 -15.98 14.41 -37.96
CA VAL A 226 -16.40 13.02 -37.67
C VAL A 226 -17.15 13.01 -36.34
N THR A 227 -18.33 12.38 -36.30
CA THR A 227 -19.07 12.19 -35.06
C THR A 227 -18.42 11.06 -34.25
N VAL A 228 -17.83 11.40 -33.10
CA VAL A 228 -17.24 10.45 -32.15
C VAL A 228 -18.22 10.26 -31.00
N TYR A 229 -18.51 9.01 -30.68
CA TYR A 229 -19.33 8.64 -29.53
C TYR A 229 -18.44 8.33 -28.33
N LYS A 230 -18.80 8.86 -27.16
CA LYS A 230 -18.09 8.59 -25.90
C LYS A 230 -19.08 8.38 -24.75
N PRO A 231 -18.72 7.62 -23.70
CA PRO A 231 -19.58 7.42 -22.55
C PRO A 231 -19.75 8.71 -21.76
N ASP A 232 -20.95 8.96 -21.30
CA ASP A 232 -21.26 10.01 -20.32
C ASP A 232 -21.20 9.39 -18.93
N PHE A 233 -20.05 9.45 -18.27
CA PHE A 233 -19.84 8.85 -16.95
C PHE A 233 -20.68 9.46 -15.83
N SER A 234 -21.31 10.62 -16.06
CA SER A 234 -22.29 11.18 -15.13
C SER A 234 -23.64 10.49 -15.20
N LYS A 235 -23.89 9.68 -16.23
CA LYS A 235 -25.16 9.03 -16.53
C LYS A 235 -25.04 7.51 -16.56
N TYR A 236 -24.80 6.94 -15.39
CA TYR A 236 -24.86 5.51 -15.19
C TYR A 236 -26.27 4.99 -15.45
N VAL A 237 -26.35 3.89 -16.18
CA VAL A 237 -27.62 3.20 -16.43
C VAL A 237 -27.60 1.90 -15.64
N ALA A 238 -28.46 1.81 -14.64
CA ALA A 238 -28.65 0.53 -13.94
C ALA A 238 -29.17 -0.51 -14.91
N PRO A 239 -28.65 -1.76 -14.91
CA PRO A 239 -29.13 -2.81 -15.77
C PRO A 239 -30.60 -3.12 -15.44
N ASN A 240 -31.50 -2.73 -16.32
CA ASN A 240 -32.93 -2.99 -16.24
C ASN A 240 -33.42 -3.39 -17.63
N PHE A 241 -32.87 -4.51 -18.13
CA PHE A 241 -33.20 -5.06 -19.43
C PHE A 241 -33.50 -6.56 -19.31
N THR A 242 -34.27 -7.10 -20.21
CA THR A 242 -34.48 -8.55 -20.27
C THR A 242 -33.31 -9.22 -20.99
N THR A 243 -32.87 -8.64 -22.09
CA THR A 243 -31.73 -9.14 -22.90
C THR A 243 -30.94 -7.95 -23.44
N ALA A 244 -29.64 -8.14 -23.61
CA ALA A 244 -28.79 -7.18 -24.29
C ALA A 244 -27.75 -7.92 -25.14
N GLU A 245 -27.26 -7.26 -26.17
CA GLU A 245 -26.17 -7.73 -27.00
C GLU A 245 -24.93 -6.87 -26.72
N ILE A 246 -23.83 -7.50 -26.29
CA ILE A 246 -22.54 -6.86 -26.15
C ILE A 246 -21.68 -7.27 -27.34
N HIS A 247 -21.14 -6.29 -28.02
CA HIS A 247 -20.22 -6.50 -29.13
C HIS A 247 -18.79 -6.39 -28.64
N LEU A 248 -17.99 -7.44 -28.87
CA LEU A 248 -16.57 -7.50 -28.52
C LEU A 248 -15.76 -7.76 -29.78
N THR A 249 -14.79 -6.91 -30.08
CA THR A 249 -13.85 -7.15 -31.17
C THR A 249 -12.77 -8.13 -30.71
N LYS A 250 -12.63 -9.26 -31.38
CA LYS A 250 -11.46 -10.14 -31.20
C LYS A 250 -10.21 -9.47 -31.67
N ARG A 251 -9.07 -9.82 -31.08
CA ARG A 251 -7.77 -9.49 -31.62
C ARG A 251 -7.06 -10.77 -32.06
N VAL A 252 -6.38 -10.70 -33.15
CA VAL A 252 -5.67 -11.83 -33.76
C VAL A 252 -4.23 -11.42 -34.05
N ASP A 253 -3.34 -12.42 -34.12
CA ASP A 253 -1.93 -12.19 -34.49
C ASP A 253 -1.82 -11.67 -35.94
N GLY A 254 -1.26 -10.47 -36.06
CA GLY A 254 -0.96 -9.88 -37.36
C GLY A 254 0.39 -10.33 -37.92
N PRO A 255 0.68 -9.97 -39.19
CA PRO A 255 1.90 -10.38 -39.87
C PRO A 255 3.20 -9.95 -39.18
N ASP A 256 3.15 -8.88 -38.41
CA ASP A 256 4.31 -8.30 -37.70
C ASP A 256 4.42 -8.78 -36.24
N GLY A 257 3.68 -9.81 -35.87
CA GLY A 257 3.58 -10.27 -34.46
C GLY A 257 2.87 -9.30 -33.54
N LYS A 258 2.15 -8.32 -34.10
CA LYS A 258 1.30 -7.39 -33.32
C LYS A 258 -0.16 -7.83 -33.44
N LEU A 259 -0.90 -7.67 -32.35
CA LEU A 259 -2.34 -7.92 -32.37
C LEU A 259 -3.05 -6.89 -33.26
N ILE A 260 -3.88 -7.38 -34.17
CA ILE A 260 -4.75 -6.59 -35.04
C ILE A 260 -6.21 -6.90 -34.74
N ASP A 261 -7.10 -5.98 -35.08
CA ASP A 261 -8.54 -6.19 -34.92
C ASP A 261 -9.03 -7.29 -35.87
N GLY A 262 -9.74 -8.26 -35.31
CA GLY A 262 -10.36 -9.37 -36.04
C GLY A 262 -11.89 -9.24 -36.06
N ASP A 263 -12.60 -10.36 -36.02
CA ASP A 263 -14.06 -10.40 -36.09
C ASP A 263 -14.70 -9.84 -34.81
N ILE A 264 -15.88 -9.26 -34.97
CA ILE A 264 -16.74 -8.85 -33.87
C ILE A 264 -17.55 -10.07 -33.39
N VAL A 265 -17.52 -10.31 -32.09
CA VAL A 265 -18.30 -11.35 -31.44
C VAL A 265 -19.43 -10.69 -30.69
N THR A 266 -20.64 -11.24 -30.80
CA THR A 266 -21.83 -10.76 -30.09
C THR A 266 -22.18 -11.70 -28.93
N LEU A 267 -22.13 -11.18 -27.71
CA LEU A 267 -22.57 -11.86 -26.51
C LEU A 267 -24.04 -11.49 -26.25
N ASN A 268 -24.92 -12.48 -26.26
CA ASN A 268 -26.29 -12.30 -25.82
C ASN A 268 -26.35 -12.52 -24.31
N ILE A 269 -26.59 -11.45 -23.56
CA ILE A 269 -26.61 -11.47 -22.12
C ILE A 269 -28.01 -11.28 -21.58
N THR A 270 -28.28 -11.90 -20.44
CA THR A 270 -29.48 -11.72 -19.64
C THR A 270 -29.14 -11.15 -18.29
N GLN A 271 -30.11 -10.61 -17.60
CA GLN A 271 -29.94 -10.12 -16.24
C GLN A 271 -31.04 -10.65 -15.33
N ASN A 272 -30.70 -10.84 -14.07
CA ASN A 272 -31.63 -11.23 -13.04
C ASN A 272 -31.45 -10.33 -11.81
N GLU A 273 -32.56 -9.74 -11.33
CA GLU A 273 -32.57 -8.85 -10.16
C GLU A 273 -31.52 -7.73 -10.20
N GLY A 274 -31.25 -7.17 -11.37
CA GLY A 274 -30.27 -6.07 -11.55
C GLY A 274 -28.81 -6.52 -11.64
N LYS A 275 -28.55 -7.83 -11.67
CA LYS A 275 -27.21 -8.40 -11.89
C LYS A 275 -27.16 -9.08 -13.27
N VAL A 276 -26.13 -8.81 -14.03
CA VAL A 276 -25.88 -9.46 -15.32
C VAL A 276 -25.45 -10.90 -15.09
N ASP A 277 -25.97 -11.81 -15.87
CA ASP A 277 -25.60 -13.23 -15.80
C ASP A 277 -24.14 -13.43 -16.25
N SER A 278 -23.49 -14.46 -15.71
CA SER A 278 -22.10 -14.80 -16.01
C SER A 278 -21.86 -15.02 -17.50
N PHE A 279 -20.81 -14.39 -18.04
CA PHE A 279 -20.36 -14.64 -19.42
C PHE A 279 -19.56 -15.92 -19.54
N GLY A 280 -18.97 -16.39 -18.43
CA GLY A 280 -17.94 -17.41 -18.44
C GLY A 280 -16.64 -16.93 -19.05
N ALA A 281 -16.39 -15.63 -18.99
CA ALA A 281 -15.17 -15.02 -19.49
C ALA A 281 -14.51 -14.21 -18.36
N SER A 282 -13.24 -14.46 -18.10
CA SER A 282 -12.44 -13.73 -17.12
C SER A 282 -11.12 -13.28 -17.72
N ILE A 283 -10.53 -12.21 -17.20
CA ILE A 283 -9.23 -11.73 -17.68
C ILE A 283 -8.13 -12.70 -17.27
N TYR A 284 -7.23 -12.96 -18.19
CA TYR A 284 -6.10 -13.83 -17.97
C TYR A 284 -5.04 -13.17 -17.10
N TYR A 285 -4.63 -13.86 -16.04
CA TYR A 285 -3.50 -13.46 -15.22
C TYR A 285 -2.24 -14.17 -15.73
N ILE A 286 -1.30 -13.40 -16.23
CA ILE A 286 0.01 -13.94 -16.58
C ILE A 286 0.97 -13.81 -15.40
N ARG A 287 1.80 -14.83 -15.20
CA ARG A 287 2.91 -14.77 -14.25
C ARG A 287 4.14 -14.25 -14.97
N ILE A 288 4.54 -13.04 -14.66
CA ILE A 288 5.74 -12.41 -15.19
C ILE A 288 6.90 -12.70 -14.25
N GLN A 289 7.93 -13.36 -14.74
CA GLN A 289 9.20 -13.49 -14.04
C GLN A 289 10.14 -12.40 -14.52
N TYR A 290 10.51 -11.49 -13.64
CA TYR A 290 11.44 -10.41 -14.00
C TYR A 290 12.88 -10.93 -14.17
N THR A 291 13.59 -10.40 -15.12
CA THR A 291 15.05 -10.56 -15.25
C THR A 291 15.74 -9.72 -14.17
N PHE A 292 16.99 -10.07 -13.83
CA PHE A 292 17.73 -9.35 -12.77
C PHE A 292 17.78 -7.81 -12.96
N PRO A 293 18.05 -7.26 -14.17
CA PRO A 293 17.97 -5.81 -14.38
C PRO A 293 16.58 -5.22 -14.14
N GLN A 294 15.51 -5.96 -14.49
CA GLN A 294 14.13 -5.54 -14.23
C GLN A 294 13.81 -5.56 -12.72
N ILE A 295 14.27 -6.58 -11.99
CA ILE A 295 14.14 -6.65 -10.53
C ILE A 295 14.75 -5.41 -9.89
N VAL A 296 16.00 -5.09 -10.24
CA VAL A 296 16.68 -3.92 -9.71
C VAL A 296 15.93 -2.63 -10.06
N LYS A 297 15.55 -2.44 -11.32
CA LYS A 297 14.77 -1.27 -11.77
C LYS A 297 13.47 -1.14 -10.99
N ASN A 298 12.68 -2.22 -10.93
CA ASN A 298 11.36 -2.21 -10.30
C ASN A 298 11.46 -1.95 -8.81
N THR A 299 12.49 -2.46 -8.12
CA THR A 299 12.75 -2.15 -6.71
C THR A 299 12.78 -0.65 -6.43
N PHE A 300 13.51 0.13 -7.23
CA PHE A 300 13.57 1.58 -7.07
C PHE A 300 12.28 2.27 -7.52
N VAL A 301 11.62 1.76 -8.54
CA VAL A 301 10.31 2.26 -9.00
C VAL A 301 9.26 2.07 -7.90
N ASP A 302 9.19 0.91 -7.28
CA ASP A 302 8.26 0.58 -6.21
C ASP A 302 8.51 1.43 -4.96
N PHE A 303 9.78 1.63 -4.61
CA PHE A 303 10.16 2.53 -3.53
C PHE A 303 9.69 3.97 -3.81
N GLY A 304 9.94 4.47 -5.02
CA GLY A 304 9.53 5.81 -5.44
C GLY A 304 8.01 5.97 -5.45
N ARG A 305 7.28 5.02 -6.05
CA ARG A 305 5.81 5.01 -6.07
C ARG A 305 5.22 4.99 -4.66
N SER A 306 5.71 4.09 -3.80
CA SER A 306 5.26 3.99 -2.41
C SER A 306 5.48 5.30 -1.65
N SER A 307 6.63 5.95 -1.87
CA SER A 307 6.93 7.25 -1.26
C SER A 307 5.97 8.34 -1.73
N VAL A 308 5.73 8.43 -3.05
CA VAL A 308 4.81 9.42 -3.63
C VAL A 308 3.37 9.19 -3.15
N LEU A 309 2.91 7.93 -3.13
CA LEU A 309 1.57 7.59 -2.62
C LEU A 309 1.39 8.04 -1.17
N LEU A 310 2.40 7.83 -0.33
CA LEU A 310 2.33 8.26 1.06
C LEU A 310 2.26 9.79 1.19
N PHE A 311 3.08 10.54 0.44
CA PHE A 311 2.99 12.00 0.46
C PHE A 311 1.64 12.51 -0.04
N LYS A 312 1.06 11.90 -1.07
CA LYS A 312 -0.30 12.20 -1.53
C LYS A 312 -1.33 11.91 -0.43
N ALA A 313 -1.26 10.73 0.22
CA ALA A 313 -2.15 10.36 1.31
C ALA A 313 -2.05 11.34 2.49
N ILE A 314 -0.85 11.74 2.90
CA ILE A 314 -0.66 12.77 3.92
C ILE A 314 -1.27 14.10 3.47
N GLY A 315 -1.07 14.51 2.21
CA GLY A 315 -1.69 15.72 1.66
C GLY A 315 -3.21 15.69 1.70
N GLN A 316 -3.81 14.56 1.36
CA GLN A 316 -5.27 14.36 1.38
C GLN A 316 -5.86 14.51 2.80
N LEU A 317 -5.13 14.19 3.85
CA LEU A 317 -5.60 14.42 5.23
C LEU A 317 -5.87 15.90 5.54
N PHE A 318 -5.27 16.83 4.79
CA PHE A 318 -5.48 18.27 4.96
C PHE A 318 -6.51 18.86 4.00
N THR A 319 -6.82 18.15 2.92
CA THR A 319 -7.72 18.63 1.86
C THR A 319 -9.07 17.93 1.86
N ASP A 320 -9.14 16.69 2.34
CA ASP A 320 -10.35 15.87 2.32
C ASP A 320 -10.68 15.30 3.71
N ALA A 321 -11.81 15.76 4.28
CA ALA A 321 -12.27 15.26 5.56
C ALA A 321 -12.61 13.74 5.53
N SER A 322 -12.98 13.18 4.38
CA SER A 322 -13.28 11.76 4.23
C SER A 322 -12.02 10.88 4.36
N ALA A 323 -10.83 11.42 4.05
CA ALA A 323 -9.57 10.71 4.17
C ALA A 323 -9.30 10.23 5.60
N TRP A 324 -9.79 10.96 6.61
CA TRP A 324 -9.66 10.56 8.02
C TRP A 324 -10.39 9.25 8.36
N GLN A 325 -11.46 8.94 7.63
CA GLN A 325 -12.20 7.69 7.82
C GLN A 325 -11.39 6.48 7.32
N ASN A 326 -10.51 6.69 6.37
CA ASN A 326 -9.68 5.65 5.74
C ASN A 326 -8.34 5.40 6.45
N ILE A 327 -7.99 6.18 7.47
CA ILE A 327 -6.78 5.92 8.25
C ILE A 327 -6.95 4.58 8.97
N GLY A 328 -6.13 3.59 8.59
CA GLY A 328 -6.01 2.33 9.31
C GLY A 328 -4.94 2.41 10.40
N GLY A 329 -5.23 1.81 11.55
CA GLY A 329 -4.26 1.64 12.64
C GLY A 329 -3.58 0.28 12.61
N ILE A 330 -2.91 -0.05 13.70
CA ILE A 330 -2.14 -1.29 13.83
C ILE A 330 -3.03 -2.54 13.69
N VAL A 331 -4.30 -2.44 14.10
CA VAL A 331 -5.27 -3.55 13.99
C VAL A 331 -5.65 -3.76 12.53
N ALA A 332 -5.98 -2.68 11.80
CA ALA A 332 -6.27 -2.74 10.36
C ALA A 332 -5.09 -3.32 9.59
N VAL A 333 -3.86 -2.82 9.83
CA VAL A 333 -2.64 -3.33 9.19
C VAL A 333 -2.43 -4.82 9.46
N GLY A 334 -2.74 -5.30 10.68
CA GLY A 334 -2.67 -6.72 11.02
C GLY A 334 -3.65 -7.58 10.20
N PHE A 335 -4.90 -7.13 10.08
CA PHE A 335 -5.91 -7.82 9.26
C PHE A 335 -5.56 -7.79 7.76
N GLU A 336 -5.18 -6.64 7.24
CA GLU A 336 -4.78 -6.48 5.83
C GLU A 336 -3.55 -7.30 5.49
N THR A 337 -2.54 -7.33 6.36
CA THR A 337 -1.34 -8.18 6.18
C THR A 337 -1.70 -9.66 6.06
N THR A 338 -2.65 -10.11 6.90
CA THR A 338 -3.15 -11.48 6.88
C THR A 338 -3.88 -11.77 5.56
N ALA A 339 -4.79 -10.90 5.16
CA ALA A 339 -5.54 -11.02 3.91
C ALA A 339 -4.61 -11.01 2.69
N VAL A 340 -3.61 -10.13 2.69
CA VAL A 340 -2.60 -10.07 1.62
C VAL A 340 -1.85 -11.40 1.48
N LEU A 341 -1.41 -12.00 2.60
CA LEU A 341 -0.69 -13.28 2.54
C LEU A 341 -1.58 -14.43 2.06
N GLN A 342 -2.84 -14.47 2.50
CA GLN A 342 -3.79 -15.51 2.12
C GLN A 342 -4.18 -15.44 0.64
N ASN A 343 -4.49 -14.23 0.16
CA ASN A 343 -5.07 -14.05 -1.17
C ASN A 343 -4.04 -13.87 -2.28
N TYR A 344 -2.88 -13.25 -1.96
CA TYR A 344 -1.90 -12.83 -2.96
C TYR A 344 -0.53 -13.51 -2.82
N GLY A 345 -0.33 -14.27 -1.75
CA GLY A 345 0.89 -15.02 -1.51
C GLY A 345 2.06 -14.19 -0.98
N PHE A 346 3.21 -14.88 -0.80
CA PHE A 346 4.35 -14.34 -0.05
C PHE A 346 5.08 -13.18 -0.76
N GLY A 347 5.10 -13.15 -2.10
CA GLY A 347 5.73 -12.06 -2.85
C GLY A 347 5.04 -10.71 -2.59
N VAL A 348 3.70 -10.67 -2.70
CA VAL A 348 2.90 -9.47 -2.44
C VAL A 348 2.92 -9.11 -0.95
N PHE A 349 2.96 -10.09 -0.07
CA PHE A 349 3.15 -9.89 1.36
C PHE A 349 4.45 -9.13 1.66
N LEU A 350 5.56 -9.50 1.03
CA LEU A 350 6.83 -8.77 1.18
C LEU A 350 6.76 -7.36 0.60
N PHE A 351 6.08 -7.18 -0.54
CA PHE A 351 5.83 -5.85 -1.10
C PHE A 351 5.09 -4.95 -0.09
N TYR A 352 4.05 -5.47 0.54
CA TYR A 352 3.28 -4.75 1.56
C TYR A 352 4.15 -4.35 2.76
N TRP A 353 5.04 -5.23 3.23
CA TRP A 353 6.01 -4.90 4.28
C TRP A 353 7.07 -3.88 3.84
N GLY A 354 7.46 -3.90 2.57
CA GLY A 354 8.26 -2.84 1.97
C GLY A 354 7.56 -1.49 2.05
N PHE A 355 6.28 -1.46 1.69
CA PHE A 355 5.43 -0.27 1.80
C PHE A 355 5.31 0.24 3.25
N ILE A 356 5.08 -0.65 4.23
CA ILE A 356 5.05 -0.28 5.66
C ILE A 356 6.40 0.28 6.11
N SER A 357 7.51 -0.28 5.63
CA SER A 357 8.86 0.21 5.96
C SER A 357 9.13 1.61 5.41
N VAL A 358 8.66 1.92 4.18
CA VAL A 358 8.68 3.28 3.62
C VAL A 358 7.85 4.23 4.48
N ASN A 359 6.65 3.80 4.88
CA ASN A 359 5.77 4.59 5.73
C ASN A 359 6.48 4.94 7.05
N LEU A 360 7.07 3.95 7.71
CA LEU A 360 7.77 4.17 8.98
C LEU A 360 8.98 5.11 8.81
N ALA A 361 9.71 5.01 7.69
CA ALA A 361 10.82 5.91 7.37
C ALA A 361 10.33 7.37 7.19
N ILE A 362 9.28 7.58 6.40
CA ILE A 362 8.78 8.92 6.10
C ILE A 362 8.10 9.54 7.32
N PHE A 363 7.26 8.78 8.06
CA PHE A 363 6.62 9.29 9.28
C PHE A 363 7.65 9.69 10.32
N ASN A 364 8.71 8.90 10.54
CA ASN A 364 9.77 9.25 11.47
C ASN A 364 10.58 10.47 11.04
N LEU A 365 10.55 10.85 9.76
CA LEU A 365 11.21 12.07 9.25
C LEU A 365 10.34 13.32 9.44
N LEU A 366 9.03 13.17 9.73
CA LEU A 366 8.17 14.33 9.95
C LEU A 366 8.62 15.12 11.19
N PRO A 367 8.55 16.48 11.13
CA PRO A 367 8.93 17.34 12.23
C PRO A 367 7.88 17.35 13.35
N PHE A 368 7.46 16.16 13.80
CA PHE A 368 6.45 16.02 14.84
C PHE A 368 7.09 15.63 16.18
N PRO A 369 6.74 16.30 17.30
CA PRO A 369 7.34 16.02 18.59
C PRO A 369 7.15 14.56 19.03
N GLY A 370 8.26 13.91 19.34
CA GLY A 370 8.30 12.48 19.67
C GLY A 370 8.89 11.59 18.58
N LEU A 371 9.10 12.13 17.36
CA LEU A 371 9.73 11.43 16.24
C LEU A 371 11.17 11.94 15.99
N ASP A 372 11.98 11.20 15.23
CA ASP A 372 13.36 11.58 14.91
C ASP A 372 13.44 12.90 14.14
N GLY A 373 12.50 13.15 13.26
CA GLY A 373 12.40 14.39 12.48
C GLY A 373 12.23 15.63 13.37
N TRP A 374 11.59 15.50 14.51
CA TRP A 374 11.54 16.58 15.50
C TRP A 374 12.92 16.88 16.10
N GLN A 375 13.65 15.86 16.49
CA GLN A 375 15.02 16.03 17.03
C GLN A 375 15.95 16.63 15.98
N LEU A 376 15.80 16.22 14.72
CA LEU A 376 16.52 16.79 13.58
C LEU A 376 16.15 18.26 13.35
N LEU A 377 14.87 18.63 13.41
CA LEU A 377 14.42 20.02 13.32
C LEU A 377 15.01 20.87 14.44
N VAL A 378 14.95 20.39 15.68
CA VAL A 378 15.56 21.06 16.85
C VAL A 378 17.06 21.27 16.62
N LEU A 379 17.76 20.26 16.12
CA LEU A 379 19.19 20.37 15.80
C LEU A 379 19.47 21.41 14.72
N ILE A 380 18.67 21.47 13.67
CA ILE A 380 18.79 22.48 12.59
C ILE A 380 18.59 23.88 13.18
N VAL A 381 17.54 24.09 13.98
CA VAL A 381 17.22 25.38 14.60
C VAL A 381 18.37 25.80 15.53
N GLU A 382 18.87 24.93 16.41
CA GLU A 382 19.96 25.21 17.33
C GLU A 382 21.26 25.56 16.58
N THR A 383 21.54 24.86 15.50
CA THR A 383 22.74 25.06 14.68
C THR A 383 22.67 26.38 13.93
N THR A 384 21.53 26.72 13.35
CA THR A 384 21.31 27.93 12.55
C THR A 384 21.25 29.18 13.43
N THR A 385 20.52 29.12 14.55
CA THR A 385 20.36 30.25 15.46
C THR A 385 21.55 30.42 16.42
N ARG A 386 22.42 29.40 16.53
CA ARG A 386 23.51 29.31 17.53
C ARG A 386 23.01 29.44 18.98
N LYS A 387 21.76 29.19 19.23
CA LYS A 387 21.13 29.22 20.55
C LYS A 387 20.59 27.85 20.90
N LYS A 388 20.92 27.34 22.08
CA LYS A 388 20.34 26.08 22.60
C LYS A 388 18.93 26.31 23.09
N ILE A 389 18.00 25.49 22.68
CA ILE A 389 16.63 25.46 23.20
C ILE A 389 16.70 24.83 24.63
N PRO A 390 16.09 25.45 25.65
CA PRO A 390 16.08 24.88 27.00
C PRO A 390 15.56 23.45 27.02
N GLU A 391 16.25 22.56 27.73
CA GLU A 391 15.87 21.13 27.83
C GLU A 391 14.43 20.95 28.34
N LYS A 392 14.00 21.78 29.30
CA LYS A 392 12.60 21.77 29.81
C LYS A 392 11.59 21.97 28.68
N VAL A 393 11.84 22.90 27.76
CA VAL A 393 10.95 23.20 26.63
C VAL A 393 10.91 22.00 25.67
N LYS A 394 12.06 21.44 25.31
CA LYS A 394 12.13 20.24 24.46
C LYS A 394 11.35 19.09 25.06
N ASN A 395 11.56 18.82 26.36
CA ASN A 395 10.91 17.71 27.06
C ASN A 395 9.39 17.91 27.15
N ILE A 396 8.91 19.12 27.47
CA ILE A 396 7.47 19.41 27.52
C ILE A 396 6.85 19.24 26.12
N VAL A 397 7.44 19.81 25.08
CA VAL A 397 6.92 19.71 23.72
C VAL A 397 6.89 18.25 23.25
N SER A 398 7.97 17.49 23.51
CA SER A 398 8.01 16.06 23.18
C SER A 398 6.98 15.25 23.97
N LEU A 399 6.78 15.53 25.25
CA LEU A 399 5.78 14.84 26.07
C LEU A 399 4.36 15.10 25.57
N VAL A 400 4.04 16.36 25.24
CA VAL A 400 2.74 16.74 24.68
C VAL A 400 2.53 16.07 23.33
N GLY A 401 3.58 16.06 22.46
CA GLY A 401 3.50 15.40 21.15
C GLY A 401 3.27 13.89 21.27
N ILE A 402 4.04 13.22 22.12
CA ILE A 402 3.84 11.78 22.39
C ILE A 402 2.45 11.52 22.95
N GLY A 403 1.96 12.34 23.87
CA GLY A 403 0.61 12.22 24.41
C GLY A 403 -0.46 12.34 23.33
N LEU A 404 -0.31 13.28 22.40
CA LEU A 404 -1.21 13.45 21.26
C LEU A 404 -1.17 12.25 20.31
N LEU A 405 0.02 11.73 20.01
CA LEU A 405 0.18 10.51 19.18
C LEU A 405 -0.50 9.30 19.81
N LEU A 406 -0.31 9.10 21.12
CA LEU A 406 -0.94 7.99 21.84
C LEU A 406 -2.46 8.13 21.86
N LEU A 407 -2.99 9.35 22.04
CA LEU A 407 -4.42 9.62 21.97
C LEU A 407 -4.97 9.33 20.57
N LEU A 408 -4.31 9.82 19.52
CA LEU A 408 -4.71 9.56 18.12
C LEU A 408 -4.67 8.05 17.83
N MET A 409 -3.59 7.37 18.22
CA MET A 409 -3.47 5.93 18.07
C MET A 409 -4.58 5.19 18.79
N GLY A 410 -4.93 5.59 20.02
CA GLY A 410 -6.05 5.02 20.78
C GLY A 410 -7.39 5.16 20.06
N VAL A 411 -7.69 6.35 19.52
CA VAL A 411 -8.92 6.59 18.73
C VAL A 411 -8.96 5.71 17.48
N VAL A 412 -7.85 5.60 16.75
CA VAL A 412 -7.78 4.77 15.54
C VAL A 412 -7.91 3.29 15.87
N VAL A 413 -7.27 2.81 16.94
CA VAL A 413 -7.42 1.41 17.41
C VAL A 413 -8.87 1.11 17.78
N VAL A 414 -9.55 1.99 18.50
CA VAL A 414 -10.98 1.81 18.83
C VAL A 414 -11.83 1.74 17.57
N LYS A 415 -11.60 2.64 16.60
CA LYS A 415 -12.26 2.62 15.30
C LYS A 415 -12.05 1.30 14.56
N ASP A 416 -10.81 0.82 14.50
CA ASP A 416 -10.46 -0.43 13.83
C ASP A 416 -11.15 -1.64 14.51
N VAL A 417 -11.11 -1.70 15.85
CA VAL A 417 -11.77 -2.78 16.61
C VAL A 417 -13.28 -2.78 16.31
N ILE A 418 -13.93 -1.61 16.30
CA ILE A 418 -15.35 -1.51 15.95
C ILE A 418 -15.57 -2.02 14.53
N LYS A 419 -14.76 -1.59 13.57
CA LYS A 419 -14.90 -1.95 12.14
C LYS A 419 -14.67 -3.45 11.90
N TYR A 420 -13.56 -3.98 12.38
CA TYR A 420 -13.11 -5.34 12.00
C TYR A 420 -13.62 -6.43 12.95
N VAL A 421 -13.89 -6.11 14.23
CA VAL A 421 -14.32 -7.11 15.22
C VAL A 421 -15.83 -7.08 15.43
N PHE A 422 -16.44 -5.90 15.62
CA PHE A 422 -17.87 -5.80 15.94
C PHE A 422 -18.77 -5.69 14.72
N MET A 423 -18.40 -5.00 13.66
CA MET A 423 -19.23 -4.88 12.46
C MET A 423 -19.05 -6.05 11.50
N GLY A 424 -18.16 -7.00 11.80
CA GLY A 424 -17.98 -8.20 10.98
C GLY A 424 -17.51 -7.89 9.56
N VAL A 425 -16.91 -6.72 9.33
CA VAL A 425 -16.21 -6.41 8.09
C VAL A 425 -14.91 -7.22 8.09
N CYS A 426 -15.08 -8.54 8.23
CA CYS A 426 -14.04 -9.48 7.87
C CYS A 426 -13.98 -9.45 6.35
N LEU A 427 -12.82 -9.16 5.82
CA LEU A 427 -12.46 -9.51 4.46
C LEU A 427 -12.54 -11.04 4.35
N LEU A 428 -13.74 -11.57 4.05
CA LEU A 428 -13.95 -12.92 3.56
C LEU A 428 -13.81 -12.90 2.05
#